data_24dd44d318737dae03ed2f6a64778fca
#
_entry.id   24dd44d318737dae03ed2f6a64778fca
#
_cell.length_a   1.000
_cell.length_b   1.000
_cell.length_c   1.000
_cell.angle_alpha   90.00
_cell.angle_beta   90.00
_cell.angle_gamma   90.00
#
_symmetry.space_group_name_H-M   'P 1'
#
loop_
_entity.id
_entity.type
_entity.pdbx_description
1 polymer ?
#
loop_
_entity_poly.entity_id
_entity_poly.type
_entity_poly.pdbx_seq_one_letter_code
_entity_poly.pdbx_strand_id
1 'polypeptide(L)'
;MFNGCAYILTVDVGNTFIRFGLFAEDSAAAQECPLATCEITTPSSITADEARMRLVQVMGALAADAGVPGALVPTAAVLSCVVPALERPWKAALSRTCTGRVLTVGPGLKTGMPVHYDDPAEIGPDRIADAVAARAVYGSPCIVIDLGTTTNIEVIDAHGTFVGGVIAPGLALGARSLSAAAARLPQVEPSAPTHVIGRNTREAMRSGVVLGEVARIDGMLDMVLAEMRATKAAGEDGVPIVITGDDAEALASLVGHSLTVDDALTLRGLAELYHINQKPRRA
;
A
#
# COMPACT_ATOMS: atom_id res chain seq x y z
N MET A 1 -5.68 -19.98 25.80
CA MET A 1 -4.33 -20.55 25.70
C MET A 1 -3.74 -20.18 24.35
N PHE A 2 -2.90 -19.13 24.31
CA PHE A 2 -2.22 -18.69 23.07
C PHE A 2 -0.74 -19.11 23.09
N ASN A 3 -0.44 -20.26 23.69
CA ASN A 3 0.93 -20.80 23.71
C ASN A 3 1.24 -21.41 22.34
N GLY A 4 2.04 -20.71 21.55
CA GLY A 4 2.65 -21.22 20.33
C GLY A 4 2.24 -20.53 19.02
N CYS A 5 1.45 -19.47 19.02
CA CYS A 5 1.16 -18.72 17.79
C CYS A 5 2.42 -18.00 17.33
N ALA A 6 2.85 -18.31 16.12
CA ALA A 6 3.89 -17.59 15.42
C ALA A 6 3.26 -16.39 14.68
N TYR A 7 3.95 -15.25 14.67
CA TYR A 7 3.44 -14.02 14.06
C TYR A 7 4.39 -13.49 13.00
N ILE A 8 3.82 -12.96 11.93
CA ILE A 8 4.53 -12.22 10.88
C ILE A 8 4.27 -10.73 11.11
N LEU A 9 5.31 -9.93 11.10
CA LEU A 9 5.24 -8.48 11.11
C LEU A 9 5.49 -7.96 9.68
N THR A 10 4.50 -7.28 9.10
CA THR A 10 4.67 -6.58 7.85
C THR A 10 4.95 -5.10 8.11
N VAL A 11 5.88 -4.53 7.37
CA VAL A 11 6.32 -3.13 7.53
C VAL A 11 6.43 -2.50 6.16
N ASP A 12 5.63 -1.47 5.94
CA ASP A 12 5.69 -0.65 4.74
C ASP A 12 6.20 0.75 5.09
N VAL A 13 7.38 1.10 4.58
CA VAL A 13 8.05 2.39 4.82
C VAL A 13 7.79 3.30 3.62
N GLY A 14 6.70 4.05 3.69
CA GLY A 14 6.32 5.08 2.74
C GLY A 14 7.01 6.43 2.99
N ASN A 15 6.83 7.39 2.07
CA ASN A 15 7.40 8.74 2.19
C ASN A 15 6.78 9.57 3.33
N THR A 16 5.52 9.32 3.68
CA THR A 16 4.77 10.09 4.69
C THR A 16 4.56 9.29 5.97
N PHE A 17 4.17 8.03 5.84
CA PHE A 17 3.87 7.14 6.94
C PHE A 17 4.61 5.81 6.81
N ILE A 18 4.84 5.19 7.96
CA ILE A 18 5.28 3.80 8.07
C ILE A 18 4.12 3.01 8.66
N ARG A 19 3.65 2.01 7.92
CA ARG A 19 2.55 1.14 8.33
C ARG A 19 3.04 -0.21 8.75
N PHE A 20 2.43 -0.75 9.79
CA PHE A 20 2.75 -2.04 10.37
C PHE A 20 1.50 -2.89 10.43
N GLY A 21 1.62 -4.17 10.08
CA GLY A 21 0.57 -5.16 10.22
C GLY A 21 1.05 -6.41 10.94
N LEU A 22 0.24 -6.92 11.84
CA LEU A 22 0.48 -8.17 12.55
C LEU A 22 -0.41 -9.26 11.97
N PHE A 23 0.18 -10.36 11.53
CA PHE A 23 -0.53 -11.53 11.00
C PHE A 23 -0.16 -12.80 11.79
N ALA A 24 -1.08 -13.76 11.88
CA ALA A 24 -0.73 -15.10 12.32
C ALA A 24 0.06 -15.81 11.18
N GLU A 25 1.13 -16.54 11.52
CA GLU A 25 1.98 -17.17 10.49
C GLU A 25 1.30 -18.31 9.73
N ASP A 26 0.29 -18.93 10.33
CA ASP A 26 -0.49 -20.02 9.75
C ASP A 26 -1.75 -19.55 9.01
N SER A 27 -1.99 -18.25 8.96
CA SER A 27 -3.13 -17.67 8.26
C SER A 27 -2.96 -17.71 6.74
N ALA A 28 -4.08 -17.69 6.01
CA ALA A 28 -4.10 -17.43 4.57
C ALA A 28 -3.94 -15.91 4.33
N ALA A 29 -2.73 -15.40 4.54
CA ALA A 29 -2.42 -14.00 4.80
C ALA A 29 -3.03 -13.00 3.80
N ALA A 30 -3.09 -13.34 2.52
CA ALA A 30 -3.71 -12.43 1.54
C ALA A 30 -5.23 -12.36 1.67
N GLN A 31 -5.87 -13.39 2.19
CA GLN A 31 -7.34 -13.45 2.33
C GLN A 31 -7.82 -12.97 3.71
N GLU A 32 -6.92 -12.87 4.69
CA GLU A 32 -7.24 -12.42 6.04
C GLU A 32 -6.77 -10.99 6.29
N CYS A 33 -7.55 -10.24 7.07
CA CYS A 33 -7.11 -8.94 7.57
C CYS A 33 -6.01 -9.11 8.62
N PRO A 34 -5.12 -8.12 8.79
CA PRO A 34 -4.17 -8.14 9.89
C PRO A 34 -4.89 -8.18 11.25
N LEU A 35 -4.33 -8.89 12.22
CA LEU A 35 -4.84 -8.95 13.60
C LEU A 35 -4.84 -7.58 14.27
N ALA A 36 -3.87 -6.75 13.93
CA ALA A 36 -3.76 -5.36 14.33
C ALA A 36 -2.89 -4.60 13.32
N THR A 37 -3.11 -3.30 13.21
CA THR A 37 -2.31 -2.37 12.43
C THR A 37 -1.85 -1.20 13.30
N CYS A 38 -0.73 -0.61 12.93
CA CYS A 38 -0.22 0.61 13.56
C CYS A 38 0.45 1.48 12.50
N GLU A 39 0.33 2.79 12.64
CA GLU A 39 0.95 3.75 11.74
C GLU A 39 1.78 4.76 12.53
N ILE A 40 2.93 5.13 12.00
CA ILE A 40 3.76 6.21 12.54
C ILE A 40 4.25 7.11 11.40
N THR A 41 4.55 8.37 11.70
CA THR A 41 5.11 9.30 10.72
C THR A 41 6.51 8.88 10.29
N THR A 42 6.79 8.95 8.98
CA THR A 42 8.11 8.66 8.42
C THR A 42 9.09 9.77 8.80
N PRO A 43 10.19 9.46 9.49
CA PRO A 43 11.24 10.45 9.78
C PRO A 43 12.09 10.69 8.54
N SER A 44 12.67 11.88 8.43
CA SER A 44 13.63 12.21 7.35
C SER A 44 14.93 11.40 7.44
N SER A 45 15.32 10.99 8.65
CA SER A 45 16.46 10.13 8.94
C SER A 45 16.24 9.40 10.26
N ILE A 46 16.83 8.23 10.41
CA ILE A 46 16.76 7.43 11.64
C ILE A 46 17.99 6.54 11.75
N THR A 47 18.47 6.30 12.96
CA THR A 47 19.48 5.28 13.25
C THR A 47 18.83 3.91 13.45
N ALA A 48 19.59 2.82 13.34
CA ALA A 48 19.07 1.48 13.59
C ALA A 48 18.56 1.28 15.03
N ASP A 49 19.17 1.97 16.00
CA ASP A 49 18.74 1.86 17.40
C ASP A 49 17.47 2.68 17.67
N GLU A 50 17.31 3.85 17.08
CA GLU A 50 16.04 4.61 17.12
C GLU A 50 14.91 3.85 16.42
N ALA A 51 15.17 3.26 15.25
CA ALA A 51 14.19 2.41 14.56
C ALA A 51 13.77 1.24 15.47
N ARG A 52 14.72 0.61 16.17
CA ARG A 52 14.42 -0.47 17.12
C ARG A 52 13.59 0.01 18.31
N MET A 53 13.87 1.19 18.87
CA MET A 53 13.06 1.75 19.96
C MET A 53 11.62 2.01 19.51
N ARG A 54 11.42 2.60 18.33
CA ARG A 54 10.07 2.79 17.76
C ARG A 54 9.39 1.45 17.49
N LEU A 55 10.11 0.47 16.94
CA LEU A 55 9.58 -0.86 16.68
C LEU A 55 9.07 -1.53 17.95
N VAL A 56 9.79 -1.42 19.07
CA VAL A 56 9.33 -1.97 20.37
C VAL A 56 8.04 -1.30 20.83
N GLN A 57 7.90 0.02 20.66
CA GLN A 57 6.67 0.74 20.98
C GLN A 57 5.50 0.28 20.10
N VAL A 58 5.72 0.19 18.78
CA VAL A 58 4.72 -0.31 17.81
C VAL A 58 4.30 -1.73 18.14
N MET A 59 5.24 -2.62 18.44
CA MET A 59 4.90 -4.00 18.82
C MET A 59 4.08 -4.06 20.11
N GLY A 60 4.34 -3.16 21.06
CA GLY A 60 3.51 -3.03 22.27
C GLY A 60 2.07 -2.65 21.95
N ALA A 61 1.86 -1.71 21.03
CA ALA A 61 0.54 -1.30 20.55
C ALA A 61 -0.16 -2.46 19.81
N LEU A 62 0.53 -3.06 18.83
CA LEU A 62 -0.01 -4.19 18.05
C LEU A 62 -0.40 -5.37 18.95
N ALA A 63 0.41 -5.68 19.99
CA ALA A 63 0.10 -6.74 20.95
C ALA A 63 -1.17 -6.43 21.75
N ALA A 64 -1.32 -5.18 22.19
CA ALA A 64 -2.50 -4.74 22.93
C ALA A 64 -3.76 -4.83 22.07
N ASP A 65 -3.72 -4.32 20.85
CA ASP A 65 -4.86 -4.28 19.92
C ASP A 65 -5.25 -5.69 19.44
N ALA A 66 -4.27 -6.56 19.22
CA ALA A 66 -4.49 -7.97 18.85
C ALA A 66 -4.85 -8.88 20.03
N GLY A 67 -4.81 -8.38 21.27
CA GLY A 67 -5.05 -9.19 22.46
C GLY A 67 -3.98 -10.26 22.71
N VAL A 68 -2.74 -10.04 22.24
CA VAL A 68 -1.61 -10.96 22.44
C VAL A 68 -1.04 -10.79 23.85
N PRO A 69 -1.07 -11.83 24.70
CA PRO A 69 -0.56 -11.72 26.06
C PRO A 69 0.97 -11.68 26.09
N GLY A 70 1.54 -10.79 26.87
CA GLY A 70 2.98 -10.67 27.07
C GLY A 70 3.70 -9.90 25.98
N ALA A 71 5.00 -10.10 25.86
CA ALA A 71 5.82 -9.43 24.86
C ALA A 71 5.63 -10.08 23.48
N LEU A 72 5.22 -9.28 22.49
CA LEU A 72 5.15 -9.72 21.10
C LEU A 72 6.56 -9.85 20.52
N VAL A 73 6.91 -11.06 20.08
CA VAL A 73 8.16 -11.33 19.35
C VAL A 73 7.81 -12.02 18.04
N PRO A 74 7.84 -11.31 16.92
CA PRO A 74 7.52 -11.90 15.62
C PRO A 74 8.54 -12.98 15.24
N THR A 75 8.03 -14.07 14.63
CA THR A 75 8.86 -15.13 14.06
C THR A 75 9.49 -14.72 12.73
N ALA A 76 8.86 -13.78 12.03
CA ALA A 76 9.36 -13.25 10.78
C ALA A 76 8.92 -11.80 10.56
N ALA A 77 9.59 -11.11 9.64
CA ALA A 77 9.14 -9.81 9.16
C ALA A 77 9.33 -9.68 7.64
N VAL A 78 8.49 -8.84 7.03
CA VAL A 78 8.62 -8.42 5.63
C VAL A 78 8.66 -6.89 5.59
N LEU A 79 9.66 -6.37 4.91
CA LEU A 79 9.91 -4.94 4.77
C LEU A 79 9.71 -4.52 3.31
N SER A 80 8.76 -3.63 3.07
CA SER A 80 8.69 -2.73 1.92
C SER A 80 9.30 -1.39 2.32
N CYS A 81 10.11 -0.80 1.46
CA CYS A 81 10.69 0.51 1.75
C CYS A 81 10.94 1.30 0.46
N VAL A 82 10.21 2.40 0.28
CA VAL A 82 10.39 3.32 -0.84
C VAL A 82 11.29 4.51 -0.50
N VAL A 83 11.85 4.55 0.72
CA VAL A 83 12.78 5.59 1.19
C VAL A 83 14.16 4.97 1.40
N PRO A 84 15.09 5.06 0.43
CA PRO A 84 16.36 4.33 0.45
C PRO A 84 17.21 4.55 1.72
N ALA A 85 17.18 5.78 2.25
CA ALA A 85 17.94 6.13 3.48
C ALA A 85 17.43 5.38 4.73
N LEU A 86 16.19 4.93 4.75
CA LEU A 86 15.54 4.28 5.88
C LEU A 86 15.59 2.74 5.81
N GLU A 87 15.83 2.14 4.64
CA GLU A 87 15.80 0.69 4.46
C GLU A 87 16.80 -0.03 5.39
N ARG A 88 18.07 0.37 5.37
CA ARG A 88 19.10 -0.26 6.19
C ARG A 88 18.84 -0.16 7.70
N PRO A 89 18.47 1.02 8.26
CA PRO A 89 18.06 1.15 9.65
C PRO A 89 16.91 0.23 10.06
N TRP A 90 15.82 0.23 9.30
CA TRP A 90 14.65 -0.61 9.60
C TRP A 90 14.96 -2.10 9.48
N LYS A 91 15.65 -2.51 8.43
CA LYS A 91 16.09 -3.91 8.26
C LYS A 91 16.96 -4.38 9.44
N ALA A 92 17.88 -3.54 9.92
CA ALA A 92 18.72 -3.86 11.06
C ALA A 92 17.90 -3.94 12.37
N ALA A 93 16.93 -3.04 12.57
CA ALA A 93 16.01 -3.08 13.71
C ALA A 93 15.17 -4.36 13.71
N LEU A 94 14.55 -4.70 12.59
CA LEU A 94 13.75 -5.92 12.41
C LEU A 94 14.59 -7.18 12.67
N SER A 95 15.80 -7.26 12.11
CA SER A 95 16.69 -8.41 12.29
C SER A 95 17.15 -8.64 13.74
N ARG A 96 17.13 -7.61 14.58
CA ARG A 96 17.44 -7.71 16.01
C ARG A 96 16.23 -7.99 16.88
N THR A 97 15.04 -7.88 16.33
CA THR A 97 13.77 -7.98 17.09
C THR A 97 13.02 -9.27 16.76
N CYS A 98 13.03 -9.69 15.49
CA CYS A 98 12.41 -10.94 15.06
C CYS A 98 13.32 -12.14 15.38
N THR A 99 12.74 -13.28 15.71
CA THR A 99 13.50 -14.52 16.01
C THR A 99 13.93 -15.26 14.75
N GLY A 100 13.29 -15.00 13.61
CA GLY A 100 13.55 -15.68 12.35
C GLY A 100 13.85 -14.73 11.21
N ARG A 101 13.34 -15.03 10.02
CA ARG A 101 13.74 -14.40 8.78
C ARG A 101 13.13 -13.01 8.61
N VAL A 102 13.94 -12.05 8.18
CA VAL A 102 13.49 -10.75 7.68
C VAL A 102 13.65 -10.72 6.15
N LEU A 103 12.55 -10.58 5.43
CA LEU A 103 12.52 -10.39 3.99
C LEU A 103 12.47 -8.89 3.68
N THR A 104 13.16 -8.49 2.61
CA THR A 104 13.01 -7.15 2.03
C THR A 104 12.45 -7.33 0.62
N VAL A 105 11.38 -6.62 0.30
CA VAL A 105 10.80 -6.64 -1.05
C VAL A 105 11.74 -5.91 -2.00
N GLY A 106 12.07 -6.56 -3.09
CA GLY A 106 12.98 -6.02 -4.09
C GLY A 106 13.50 -7.10 -5.05
N PRO A 107 14.49 -6.76 -5.90
CA PRO A 107 15.02 -7.68 -6.89
C PRO A 107 15.44 -9.02 -6.30
N GLY A 108 15.00 -10.11 -6.93
CA GLY A 108 15.28 -11.48 -6.51
C GLY A 108 14.30 -12.11 -5.52
N LEU A 109 13.35 -11.35 -4.98
CA LEU A 109 12.22 -11.91 -4.22
C LEU A 109 11.19 -12.49 -5.20
N LYS A 110 10.67 -13.68 -4.90
CA LYS A 110 9.59 -14.28 -5.70
C LYS A 110 8.28 -13.54 -5.41
N THR A 111 7.59 -13.11 -6.46
CA THR A 111 6.29 -12.43 -6.35
C THR A 111 5.11 -13.38 -6.53
N GLY A 112 5.35 -14.61 -7.01
CA GLY A 112 4.30 -15.55 -7.34
C GLY A 112 3.51 -15.18 -8.60
N MET A 113 3.81 -14.06 -9.25
CA MET A 113 3.18 -13.62 -10.49
C MET A 113 4.23 -13.20 -11.52
N PRO A 114 3.94 -13.32 -12.84
CA PRO A 114 4.78 -12.75 -13.87
C PRO A 114 4.75 -11.22 -13.79
N VAL A 115 5.87 -10.60 -14.16
CA VAL A 115 6.02 -9.15 -14.26
C VAL A 115 6.45 -8.81 -15.67
N HIS A 116 5.65 -8.03 -16.37
CA HIS A 116 5.94 -7.53 -17.70
C HIS A 116 6.16 -6.02 -17.63
N TYR A 117 7.38 -5.64 -17.30
CA TYR A 117 7.85 -4.27 -17.15
C TYR A 117 9.24 -4.15 -17.77
N ASP A 118 9.55 -3.02 -18.40
CA ASP A 118 10.83 -2.84 -19.12
C ASP A 118 12.03 -3.08 -18.19
N ASP A 119 12.01 -2.46 -17.01
CA ASP A 119 12.95 -2.76 -15.92
C ASP A 119 12.15 -3.08 -14.63
N PRO A 120 12.00 -4.35 -14.27
CA PRO A 120 11.31 -4.73 -13.04
C PRO A 120 11.91 -4.17 -11.75
N ALA A 121 13.18 -3.71 -11.76
CA ALA A 121 13.84 -3.11 -10.61
C ALA A 121 13.31 -1.68 -10.30
N GLU A 122 12.66 -1.03 -11.26
CA GLU A 122 12.05 0.29 -11.09
C GLU A 122 10.69 0.24 -10.39
N ILE A 123 10.09 -0.95 -10.26
CA ILE A 123 8.78 -1.09 -9.60
C ILE A 123 8.97 -0.95 -8.09
N GLY A 124 8.26 0.00 -7.49
CA GLY A 124 8.23 0.18 -6.05
C GLY A 124 7.81 -1.10 -5.31
N PRO A 125 8.45 -1.41 -4.16
CA PRO A 125 8.13 -2.60 -3.39
C PRO A 125 6.69 -2.61 -2.86
N ASP A 126 6.11 -1.46 -2.58
CA ASP A 126 4.70 -1.22 -2.25
C ASP A 126 3.79 -1.66 -3.39
N ARG A 127 4.04 -1.20 -4.61
CA ARG A 127 3.27 -1.56 -5.81
C ARG A 127 3.28 -3.06 -6.10
N ILE A 128 4.42 -3.72 -5.84
CA ILE A 128 4.53 -5.19 -5.94
C ILE A 128 3.65 -5.86 -4.87
N ALA A 129 3.66 -5.35 -3.64
CA ALA A 129 2.84 -5.89 -2.57
C ALA A 129 1.34 -5.76 -2.89
N ASP A 130 0.92 -4.58 -3.35
CA ASP A 130 -0.47 -4.31 -3.74
C ASP A 130 -0.95 -5.24 -4.85
N ALA A 131 -0.15 -5.41 -5.90
CA ALA A 131 -0.47 -6.29 -7.01
C ALA A 131 -0.56 -7.77 -6.59
N VAL A 132 0.34 -8.21 -5.69
CA VAL A 132 0.33 -9.57 -5.14
C VAL A 132 -0.93 -9.80 -4.31
N ALA A 133 -1.28 -8.86 -3.42
CA ALA A 133 -2.50 -8.96 -2.62
C ALA A 133 -3.76 -8.93 -3.49
N ALA A 134 -3.85 -7.97 -4.41
CA ALA A 134 -5.02 -7.81 -5.26
C ALA A 134 -5.28 -9.08 -6.08
N ARG A 135 -4.24 -9.64 -6.70
CA ARG A 135 -4.34 -10.90 -7.43
C ARG A 135 -4.80 -12.08 -6.54
N ALA A 136 -4.26 -12.17 -5.32
CA ALA A 136 -4.58 -13.27 -4.42
C ALA A 136 -6.01 -13.19 -3.87
N VAL A 137 -6.53 -11.99 -3.64
CA VAL A 137 -7.84 -11.73 -3.01
C VAL A 137 -8.96 -11.58 -4.03
N TYR A 138 -8.72 -10.78 -5.06
CA TYR A 138 -9.73 -10.38 -6.05
C TYR A 138 -9.61 -11.12 -7.38
N GLY A 139 -8.51 -11.86 -7.55
CA GLY A 139 -8.28 -12.64 -8.78
C GLY A 139 -7.64 -11.82 -9.89
N SER A 140 -7.77 -12.30 -11.12
CA SER A 140 -7.24 -11.69 -12.33
C SER A 140 -8.26 -11.76 -13.45
N PRO A 141 -8.44 -10.68 -14.23
CA PRO A 141 -7.73 -9.41 -14.16
C PRO A 141 -8.14 -8.57 -12.94
N CYS A 142 -7.33 -7.58 -12.54
CA CYS A 142 -7.74 -6.57 -11.57
C CYS A 142 -6.92 -5.27 -11.71
N ILE A 143 -7.48 -4.17 -11.21
CA ILE A 143 -6.82 -2.87 -11.13
C ILE A 143 -6.75 -2.47 -9.67
N VAL A 144 -5.60 -1.95 -9.23
CA VAL A 144 -5.43 -1.34 -7.92
C VAL A 144 -5.24 0.17 -8.08
N ILE A 145 -5.86 0.93 -7.20
CA ILE A 145 -5.62 2.37 -7.04
C ILE A 145 -5.07 2.55 -5.62
N ASP A 146 -3.80 2.95 -5.52
CA ASP A 146 -3.19 3.30 -4.23
C ASP A 146 -3.09 4.82 -4.11
N LEU A 147 -3.71 5.35 -3.05
CA LEU A 147 -3.80 6.77 -2.73
C LEU A 147 -2.84 7.12 -1.59
N GLY A 148 -1.69 7.66 -1.94
CA GLY A 148 -0.68 8.09 -0.99
C GLY A 148 -0.05 9.43 -1.36
N THR A 149 1.27 9.54 -1.20
CA THR A 149 2.05 10.68 -1.70
C THR A 149 1.88 10.84 -3.21
N THR A 150 1.78 9.72 -3.91
CA THR A 150 1.37 9.62 -5.32
C THR A 150 0.05 8.85 -5.39
N THR A 151 -0.72 9.08 -6.46
CA THR A 151 -1.82 8.21 -6.86
C THR A 151 -1.27 7.24 -7.88
N ASN A 152 -1.22 5.97 -7.51
CA ASN A 152 -0.76 4.90 -8.39
C ASN A 152 -1.96 4.10 -8.90
N ILE A 153 -1.88 3.61 -10.13
CA ILE A 153 -2.81 2.63 -10.68
C ILE A 153 -1.97 1.47 -11.16
N GLU A 154 -2.15 0.28 -10.57
CA GLU A 154 -1.51 -0.97 -10.95
C GLU A 154 -2.48 -1.81 -11.77
N VAL A 155 -1.98 -2.40 -12.85
CA VAL A 155 -2.79 -3.22 -13.75
C VAL A 155 -2.27 -4.65 -13.76
N ILE A 156 -3.16 -5.57 -13.41
CA ILE A 156 -2.93 -7.01 -13.50
C ILE A 156 -3.86 -7.55 -14.61
N ASP A 157 -3.28 -8.22 -15.60
CA ASP A 157 -4.02 -8.77 -16.72
C ASP A 157 -4.78 -10.08 -16.40
N ALA A 158 -5.56 -10.58 -17.35
CA ALA A 158 -6.32 -11.82 -17.21
C ALA A 158 -5.44 -13.07 -16.98
N HIS A 159 -4.14 -13.01 -17.26
CA HIS A 159 -3.19 -14.08 -16.98
C HIS A 159 -2.54 -13.96 -15.60
N GLY A 160 -2.91 -12.94 -14.84
CA GLY A 160 -2.32 -12.64 -13.55
C GLY A 160 -0.92 -12.02 -13.63
N THR A 161 -0.61 -11.35 -14.74
CA THR A 161 0.65 -10.67 -14.98
C THR A 161 0.52 -9.20 -14.56
N PHE A 162 1.47 -8.70 -13.79
CA PHE A 162 1.64 -7.25 -13.62
C PHE A 162 2.13 -6.64 -14.93
N VAL A 163 1.31 -5.83 -15.58
CA VAL A 163 1.61 -5.26 -16.91
C VAL A 163 1.98 -3.80 -16.88
N GLY A 164 2.05 -3.20 -15.71
CA GLY A 164 2.39 -1.77 -15.55
C GLY A 164 1.29 -0.98 -14.86
N GLY A 165 1.20 0.29 -15.16
CA GLY A 165 0.22 1.17 -14.52
C GLY A 165 0.48 2.65 -14.74
N VAL A 166 -0.08 3.47 -13.86
CA VAL A 166 0.00 4.95 -13.90
C VAL A 166 0.54 5.46 -12.58
N ILE A 167 1.34 6.51 -12.62
CA ILE A 167 1.81 7.25 -11.44
C ILE A 167 1.46 8.73 -11.64
N ALA A 168 0.73 9.29 -10.68
CA ALA A 168 0.33 10.70 -10.69
C ALA A 168 0.59 11.35 -9.33
N PRO A 169 0.62 12.69 -9.23
CA PRO A 169 0.69 13.36 -7.94
C PRO A 169 -0.52 13.02 -7.09
N GLY A 170 -0.32 12.62 -5.83
CA GLY A 170 -1.41 12.37 -4.89
C GLY A 170 -2.09 13.66 -4.41
N LEU A 171 -3.23 13.50 -3.75
CA LEU A 171 -4.13 14.58 -3.33
C LEU A 171 -3.41 15.64 -2.49
N ALA A 172 -2.72 15.23 -1.44
CA ALA A 172 -1.98 16.13 -0.55
C ALA A 172 -0.80 16.82 -1.26
N LEU A 173 -0.13 16.12 -2.17
CA LEU A 173 0.95 16.71 -2.99
C LEU A 173 0.39 17.77 -3.93
N GLY A 174 -0.75 17.51 -4.59
CA GLY A 174 -1.46 18.47 -5.44
C GLY A 174 -1.85 19.73 -4.70
N ALA A 175 -2.42 19.61 -3.50
CA ALA A 175 -2.79 20.75 -2.66
C ALA A 175 -1.58 21.59 -2.26
N ARG A 176 -0.48 20.95 -1.82
CA ARG A 176 0.76 21.65 -1.44
C ARG A 176 1.43 22.33 -2.65
N SER A 177 1.41 21.69 -3.81
CA SER A 177 2.05 22.26 -5.02
C SER A 177 1.40 23.56 -5.46
N LEU A 178 0.08 23.70 -5.35
CA LEU A 178 -0.64 24.96 -5.66
C LEU A 178 -0.19 26.11 -4.75
N SER A 179 -0.13 25.89 -3.43
CA SER A 179 0.30 26.93 -2.48
C SER A 179 1.78 27.26 -2.63
N ALA A 180 2.62 26.30 -3.00
CA ALA A 180 4.05 26.53 -3.23
C ALA A 180 4.33 27.31 -4.52
N ALA A 181 3.53 27.06 -5.58
CA ALA A 181 3.71 27.68 -6.89
C ALA A 181 3.11 29.09 -6.98
N ALA A 182 2.11 29.42 -6.16
CA ALA A 182 1.38 30.67 -6.28
C ALA A 182 1.28 31.38 -4.90
N ALA A 183 2.05 32.46 -4.72
CA ALA A 183 2.19 33.19 -3.46
C ALA A 183 0.88 33.71 -2.82
N ARG A 184 -0.20 33.83 -3.60
CA ARG A 184 -1.52 34.27 -3.11
C ARG A 184 -2.45 33.12 -2.75
N LEU A 185 -2.09 31.88 -3.08
CA LEU A 185 -2.93 30.71 -2.75
C LEU A 185 -2.61 30.23 -1.33
N PRO A 186 -3.61 30.18 -0.43
CA PRO A 186 -3.41 29.68 0.92
C PRO A 186 -3.21 28.16 0.93
N GLN A 187 -2.61 27.64 1.99
CA GLN A 187 -2.69 26.20 2.24
C GLN A 187 -4.13 25.79 2.53
N VAL A 188 -4.55 24.71 1.90
CA VAL A 188 -5.88 24.10 2.10
C VAL A 188 -5.71 22.63 2.42
N GLU A 189 -6.48 22.14 3.37
CA GLU A 189 -6.63 20.71 3.59
C GLU A 189 -7.59 20.15 2.54
N PRO A 190 -7.23 19.05 1.86
CA PRO A 190 -8.13 18.39 0.93
C PRO A 190 -9.36 17.87 1.69
N SER A 191 -10.52 18.35 1.31
CA SER A 191 -11.79 17.85 1.82
C SER A 191 -12.83 17.99 0.71
N ALA A 192 -13.76 17.04 0.64
CA ALA A 192 -14.79 17.04 -0.39
C ALA A 192 -15.59 18.36 -0.37
N PRO A 193 -15.64 19.11 -1.47
CA PRO A 193 -16.39 20.36 -1.55
C PRO A 193 -17.89 20.07 -1.70
N THR A 194 -18.74 20.94 -1.15
CA THR A 194 -20.20 20.85 -1.33
C THR A 194 -20.67 21.28 -2.72
N HIS A 195 -19.87 22.08 -3.41
CA HIS A 195 -20.17 22.59 -4.74
C HIS A 195 -18.93 22.54 -5.65
N VAL A 196 -19.15 22.20 -6.91
CA VAL A 196 -18.07 22.20 -7.92
C VAL A 196 -17.51 23.61 -8.15
N ILE A 197 -18.40 24.61 -8.18
CA ILE A 197 -18.01 26.00 -8.36
C ILE A 197 -17.80 26.64 -6.99
N GLY A 198 -16.53 26.78 -6.58
CA GLY A 198 -16.14 27.49 -5.36
C GLY A 198 -16.37 29.00 -5.50
N ARG A 199 -16.91 29.64 -4.45
CA ARG A 199 -17.20 31.08 -4.42
C ARG A 199 -16.10 31.91 -3.74
N ASN A 200 -15.05 31.28 -3.28
CA ASN A 200 -13.83 31.87 -2.76
C ASN A 200 -12.63 31.00 -3.09
N THR A 201 -11.42 31.55 -2.94
CA THR A 201 -10.19 30.86 -3.31
C THR A 201 -10.02 29.48 -2.66
N ARG A 202 -10.37 29.34 -1.36
CA ARG A 202 -10.22 28.06 -0.64
C ARG A 202 -11.18 26.99 -1.18
N GLU A 203 -12.43 27.36 -1.43
CA GLU A 203 -13.43 26.46 -2.04
C GLU A 203 -13.03 26.06 -3.46
N ALA A 204 -12.58 27.03 -4.27
CA ALA A 204 -12.12 26.76 -5.63
C ALA A 204 -10.90 25.82 -5.65
N MET A 205 -9.95 26.01 -4.73
CA MET A 205 -8.80 25.11 -4.58
C MET A 205 -9.23 23.72 -4.14
N ARG A 206 -10.12 23.57 -3.13
CA ARG A 206 -10.63 22.26 -2.71
C ARG A 206 -11.34 21.55 -3.85
N SER A 207 -12.19 22.26 -4.59
CA SER A 207 -12.87 21.72 -5.77
C SER A 207 -11.87 21.22 -6.81
N GLY A 208 -10.90 22.04 -7.18
CA GLY A 208 -9.88 21.67 -8.17
C GLY A 208 -8.98 20.52 -7.71
N VAL A 209 -8.63 20.46 -6.43
CA VAL A 209 -7.78 19.39 -5.87
C VAL A 209 -8.56 18.09 -5.72
N VAL A 210 -9.70 18.12 -5.03
CA VAL A 210 -10.43 16.87 -4.69
C VAL A 210 -11.23 16.35 -5.87
N LEU A 211 -12.08 17.19 -6.48
CA LEU A 211 -12.89 16.74 -7.64
C LEU A 211 -12.03 16.58 -8.90
N GLY A 212 -10.91 17.33 -9.00
CA GLY A 212 -9.92 17.11 -10.05
C GLY A 212 -9.22 15.77 -9.92
N GLU A 213 -8.94 15.30 -8.69
CA GLU A 213 -8.43 13.96 -8.42
C GLU A 213 -9.44 12.89 -8.82
N VAL A 214 -10.71 13.03 -8.38
CA VAL A 214 -11.80 12.12 -8.76
C VAL A 214 -11.95 12.02 -10.27
N ALA A 215 -12.01 13.16 -10.96
CA ALA A 215 -12.13 13.20 -12.43
C ALA A 215 -10.91 12.58 -13.13
N ARG A 216 -9.71 12.74 -12.55
CA ARG A 216 -8.49 12.09 -13.05
C ARG A 216 -8.57 10.59 -12.88
N ILE A 217 -8.97 10.09 -11.70
CA ILE A 217 -9.14 8.66 -11.44
C ILE A 217 -10.15 8.07 -12.43
N ASP A 218 -11.34 8.64 -12.55
CA ASP A 218 -12.38 8.16 -13.48
C ASP A 218 -11.88 8.14 -14.93
N GLY A 219 -11.29 9.23 -15.39
CA GLY A 219 -10.78 9.32 -16.76
C GLY A 219 -9.60 8.36 -17.02
N MET A 220 -8.72 8.15 -16.05
CA MET A 220 -7.63 7.18 -16.18
C MET A 220 -8.14 5.74 -16.19
N LEU A 221 -9.13 5.42 -15.34
CA LEU A 221 -9.78 4.12 -15.35
C LEU A 221 -10.45 3.81 -16.68
N ASP A 222 -11.17 4.79 -17.26
CA ASP A 222 -11.78 4.65 -18.59
C ASP A 222 -10.74 4.32 -19.66
N MET A 223 -9.60 5.03 -19.66
CA MET A 223 -8.52 4.80 -20.61
C MET A 223 -7.83 3.46 -20.40
N VAL A 224 -7.51 3.08 -19.15
CA VAL A 224 -6.90 1.81 -18.81
C VAL A 224 -7.81 0.65 -19.19
N LEU A 225 -9.09 0.71 -18.83
CA LEU A 225 -10.07 -0.33 -19.19
C LEU A 225 -10.27 -0.46 -20.70
N ALA A 226 -10.23 0.67 -21.44
CA ALA A 226 -10.30 0.65 -22.91
C ALA A 226 -9.06 -0.04 -23.51
N GLU A 227 -7.87 0.24 -23.00
CA GLU A 227 -6.63 -0.41 -23.43
C GLU A 227 -6.61 -1.91 -23.08
N MET A 228 -7.01 -2.27 -21.87
CA MET A 228 -7.12 -3.66 -21.45
C MET A 228 -8.07 -4.47 -22.35
N ARG A 229 -9.21 -3.88 -22.77
CA ARG A 229 -10.12 -4.52 -23.72
C ARG A 229 -9.50 -4.67 -25.09
N ALA A 230 -8.82 -3.62 -25.59
CA ALA A 230 -8.18 -3.64 -26.90
C ALA A 230 -7.05 -4.69 -26.99
N THR A 231 -6.33 -4.90 -25.90
CA THR A 231 -5.24 -5.89 -25.80
C THR A 231 -5.69 -7.27 -25.30
N LYS A 232 -6.99 -7.45 -25.02
CA LYS A 232 -7.58 -8.65 -24.41
C LYS A 232 -7.04 -8.98 -23.01
N ALA A 233 -6.49 -8.00 -22.34
CA ALA A 233 -6.00 -8.12 -20.96
C ALA A 233 -7.13 -8.12 -19.92
N ALA A 234 -8.34 -7.66 -20.30
CA ALA A 234 -9.49 -7.54 -19.39
C ALA A 234 -10.25 -8.86 -19.13
N GLY A 235 -10.01 -9.91 -19.93
CA GLY A 235 -10.85 -11.11 -19.83
C GLY A 235 -12.32 -10.87 -20.25
N GLU A 236 -13.22 -11.81 -19.89
CA GLU A 236 -14.64 -11.77 -20.28
C GLU A 236 -15.55 -11.27 -19.14
N ASP A 237 -15.18 -11.49 -17.87
CA ASP A 237 -16.04 -11.28 -16.68
C ASP A 237 -15.95 -9.87 -16.06
N GLY A 238 -15.30 -8.93 -16.73
CA GLY A 238 -15.04 -7.59 -16.20
C GLY A 238 -13.74 -7.52 -15.39
N VAL A 239 -13.43 -6.34 -14.86
CA VAL A 239 -12.20 -6.06 -14.13
C VAL A 239 -12.54 -5.50 -12.76
N PRO A 240 -12.35 -6.24 -11.68
CA PRO A 240 -12.44 -5.70 -10.32
C PRO A 240 -11.46 -4.52 -10.14
N ILE A 241 -11.92 -3.46 -9.47
CA ILE A 241 -11.12 -2.29 -9.15
C ILE A 241 -11.07 -2.15 -7.64
N VAL A 242 -9.86 -2.17 -7.10
CA VAL A 242 -9.60 -2.05 -5.66
C VAL A 242 -8.95 -0.70 -5.41
N ILE A 243 -9.37 -0.03 -4.34
CA ILE A 243 -8.78 1.23 -3.91
C ILE A 243 -8.24 1.08 -2.48
N THR A 244 -7.02 1.56 -2.25
CA THR A 244 -6.32 1.53 -0.97
C THR A 244 -5.64 2.89 -0.69
N GLY A 245 -5.10 3.05 0.50
CA GLY A 245 -4.34 4.25 0.89
C GLY A 245 -5.14 5.25 1.71
N ASP A 246 -4.50 6.40 2.04
CA ASP A 246 -4.95 7.34 3.09
C ASP A 246 -6.35 7.94 2.86
N ASP A 247 -6.70 8.23 1.61
CA ASP A 247 -7.95 8.90 1.25
C ASP A 247 -8.93 7.95 0.55
N ALA A 248 -8.69 6.63 0.59
CA ALA A 248 -9.42 5.63 -0.20
C ALA A 248 -10.93 5.66 0.07
N GLU A 249 -11.33 5.58 1.34
CA GLU A 249 -12.75 5.55 1.71
C GLU A 249 -13.49 6.85 1.33
N ALA A 250 -12.82 7.99 1.53
CA ALA A 250 -13.39 9.30 1.20
C ALA A 250 -13.57 9.47 -0.32
N LEU A 251 -12.56 9.09 -1.12
CA LEU A 251 -12.60 9.26 -2.58
C LEU A 251 -13.43 8.18 -3.28
N ALA A 252 -13.46 6.94 -2.77
CA ALA A 252 -14.27 5.87 -3.33
C ALA A 252 -15.76 6.25 -3.45
N SER A 253 -16.27 7.05 -2.50
CA SER A 253 -17.64 7.52 -2.53
C SER A 253 -17.95 8.56 -3.62
N LEU A 254 -16.92 9.17 -4.20
CA LEU A 254 -17.02 10.23 -5.21
C LEU A 254 -16.70 9.75 -6.62
N VAL A 255 -15.93 8.67 -6.75
CA VAL A 255 -15.54 8.06 -8.03
C VAL A 255 -16.76 7.40 -8.69
N GLY A 256 -16.91 7.56 -10.00
CA GLY A 256 -18.03 7.04 -10.78
C GLY A 256 -17.98 5.53 -11.04
N HIS A 257 -16.81 4.91 -10.91
CA HIS A 257 -16.62 3.47 -11.04
C HIS A 257 -16.98 2.73 -9.75
N SER A 258 -17.42 1.47 -9.88
CA SER A 258 -17.62 0.58 -8.73
C SER A 258 -16.26 0.13 -8.20
N LEU A 259 -15.96 0.47 -6.96
CA LEU A 259 -14.69 0.21 -6.30
C LEU A 259 -14.89 -0.66 -5.06
N THR A 260 -13.88 -1.45 -4.72
CA THR A 260 -13.77 -2.12 -3.42
C THR A 260 -12.66 -1.44 -2.62
N VAL A 261 -12.98 -0.95 -1.43
CA VAL A 261 -11.98 -0.36 -0.52
C VAL A 261 -11.29 -1.49 0.26
N ASP A 262 -9.95 -1.47 0.30
CA ASP A 262 -9.13 -2.41 1.08
C ASP A 262 -7.96 -1.65 1.72
N ASP A 263 -8.15 -1.16 2.93
CA ASP A 263 -7.17 -0.34 3.66
C ASP A 263 -5.91 -1.12 4.08
N ALA A 264 -5.97 -2.44 4.05
CA ALA A 264 -4.86 -3.30 4.46
C ALA A 264 -4.15 -3.97 3.27
N LEU A 265 -4.47 -3.59 2.03
CA LEU A 265 -4.03 -4.29 0.81
C LEU A 265 -2.51 -4.47 0.79
N THR A 266 -1.73 -3.41 0.94
CA THR A 266 -0.25 -3.45 0.94
C THR A 266 0.28 -4.38 2.02
N LEU A 267 -0.24 -4.28 3.25
CA LEU A 267 0.19 -5.12 4.37
C LEU A 267 -0.14 -6.60 4.14
N ARG A 268 -1.30 -6.90 3.54
CA ARG A 268 -1.71 -8.25 3.12
C ARG A 268 -0.77 -8.80 2.04
N GLY A 269 -0.40 -7.97 1.07
CA GLY A 269 0.56 -8.33 0.03
C GLY A 269 1.94 -8.65 0.57
N LEU A 270 2.41 -7.91 1.57
CA LEU A 270 3.66 -8.21 2.25
C LEU A 270 3.61 -9.56 2.99
N ALA A 271 2.50 -9.87 3.65
CA ALA A 271 2.32 -11.15 4.30
C ALA A 271 2.25 -12.31 3.28
N GLU A 272 1.56 -12.11 2.14
CA GLU A 272 1.53 -13.09 1.05
C GLU A 272 2.93 -13.32 0.44
N LEU A 273 3.70 -12.26 0.23
CA LEU A 273 5.09 -12.36 -0.22
C LEU A 273 5.96 -13.21 0.74
N TYR A 274 5.69 -13.15 2.05
CA TYR A 274 6.34 -14.05 3.01
C TYR A 274 6.00 -15.51 2.71
N HIS A 275 4.73 -15.85 2.54
CA HIS A 275 4.29 -17.23 2.29
C HIS A 275 4.83 -17.78 0.97
N ILE A 276 4.83 -16.98 -0.09
CA ILE A 276 5.42 -17.35 -1.40
C ILE A 276 6.91 -17.68 -1.27
N ASN A 277 7.62 -17.03 -0.34
CA ASN A 277 9.06 -17.17 -0.16
C ASN A 277 9.45 -18.11 1.01
N GLN A 278 8.49 -18.75 1.66
CA GLN A 278 8.80 -19.80 2.62
C GLN A 278 9.47 -20.98 1.92
N LYS A 279 10.49 -21.55 2.57
CA LYS A 279 11.00 -22.85 2.13
C LYS A 279 9.94 -23.90 2.44
N PRO A 280 9.65 -24.84 1.54
CA PRO A 280 8.77 -25.96 1.86
C PRO A 280 9.28 -26.61 3.16
N ARG A 281 8.41 -26.76 4.16
CA ARG A 281 8.73 -27.53 5.35
C ARG A 281 9.16 -28.91 4.86
N ARG A 282 10.41 -29.31 5.13
CA ARG A 282 10.83 -30.68 4.92
C ARG A 282 9.97 -31.54 5.85
N ALA A 283 9.13 -32.38 5.24
CA ALA A 283 8.35 -33.38 5.95
C ALA A 283 9.27 -34.38 6.66
#